data_32505ca889a1c08da2947db497f485fa
#
_entry.id   32505ca889a1c08da2947db497f485fa
#
_cell.length_a   1.000
_cell.length_b   1.000
_cell.length_c   1.000
_cell.angle_alpha   90.00
_cell.angle_beta   90.00
_cell.angle_gamma   90.00
#
_symmetry.space_group_name_H-M   'P 1'
#
loop_
_entity.id
_entity.type
_entity.pdbx_description
1 polymer ?
#
loop_
_entity_poly.entity_id
_entity_poly.type
_entity_poly.pdbx_seq_one_letter_code
_entity_poly.pdbx_strand_id
1 'polypeptide(L)'
;MPGSPETNAHCAAPSLTRMRRLRCIAMAALLLFGQSVRAEPVLERLATPYRVPTAAGSLPYFVAHARSPQPRSALVVMHGHPRDAARTLQAAIDAAQGAGDSSLLVAPLFQVPVKLAAHCHSAGLPQPQDGDALWRCGSWIEGDLDNGGKTGSFNAMDNLLADLKRRWPSLQSITVAGFSAGAQFVQHYVGFAQPPRGVRLRYVVADPGSWLYFDRLRPLPTSWGNCSSEETCRFRWQTLDAGHCPQANRWKYGLEAFPAHLQRTADTARRRYAAADITYLAAAEDTGAAPGAYYRILDKSCAAQLQGPYRLQRALAYADYDRHYLAPEKPHRLTIVPGCGHNVACVFSAPAARQALFPINAD
;
A
#
# COMPACT_ATOMS: atom_id res chain seq x y z
N MET A 1 -11.67 -4.08 73.96
CA MET A 1 -12.63 -3.84 75.06
C MET A 1 -13.42 -2.58 74.75
N PRO A 2 -14.65 -2.47 75.11
CA PRO A 2 -15.85 -3.20 74.71
C PRO A 2 -16.82 -2.19 74.03
N GLY A 3 -17.91 -2.45 73.46
CA GLY A 3 -18.99 -3.39 73.58
C GLY A 3 -20.14 -2.93 72.71
N SER A 4 -20.86 -3.86 72.22
CA SER A 4 -22.22 -3.72 71.69
C SER A 4 -23.23 -3.21 72.80
N PRO A 5 -24.47 -2.83 72.52
CA PRO A 5 -25.44 -3.88 72.26
C PRO A 5 -26.55 -3.57 71.25
N GLU A 6 -27.21 -4.63 70.89
CA GLU A 6 -28.48 -4.86 70.26
C GLU A 6 -29.66 -4.04 70.79
N THR A 7 -30.71 -3.83 69.97
CA THR A 7 -32.08 -4.07 70.40
C THR A 7 -33.01 -4.41 69.23
N ASN A 8 -33.74 -5.51 69.45
CA ASN A 8 -34.90 -6.04 68.73
C ASN A 8 -36.18 -5.15 68.96
N ALA A 9 -37.12 -5.28 68.00
CA ALA A 9 -38.58 -5.44 68.24
C ALA A 9 -39.26 -5.59 66.87
N HIS A 10 -39.75 -6.63 66.53
CA HIS A 10 -40.98 -7.45 66.74
C HIS A 10 -42.31 -6.81 66.31
N CYS A 11 -43.08 -7.61 65.54
CA CYS A 11 -44.51 -7.80 65.37
C CYS A 11 -45.25 -6.82 64.49
N ALA A 12 -46.24 -7.13 63.68
CA ALA A 12 -47.11 -8.32 63.50
C ALA A 12 -47.90 -8.17 62.20
N ALA A 13 -48.31 -9.26 61.62
CA ALA A 13 -49.45 -9.28 60.71
C ALA A 13 -50.78 -9.30 61.45
N PRO A 14 -51.91 -8.92 60.83
CA PRO A 14 -52.73 -10.01 60.28
C PRO A 14 -53.63 -9.68 59.06
N SER A 15 -53.88 -10.73 58.32
CA SER A 15 -55.15 -11.32 57.81
C SER A 15 -56.08 -10.60 56.85
N LEU A 16 -56.29 -11.35 55.77
CA LEU A 16 -57.58 -11.80 55.17
C LEU A 16 -58.40 -10.89 54.26
N THR A 17 -58.51 -11.49 53.08
CA THR A 17 -59.69 -11.59 52.19
C THR A 17 -60.11 -10.41 51.32
N ARG A 18 -59.91 -10.57 50.01
CA ARG A 18 -60.99 -10.82 49.06
C ARG A 18 -60.49 -11.02 47.64
N MET A 19 -61.02 -12.09 47.12
CA MET A 19 -61.05 -12.49 45.69
C MET A 19 -61.41 -11.33 44.77
N ARG A 20 -60.73 -11.27 43.63
CA ARG A 20 -61.33 -11.38 42.26
C ARG A 20 -60.53 -10.64 41.23
N ARG A 21 -60.28 -11.39 40.23
CA ARG A 21 -60.23 -11.17 38.78
C ARG A 21 -58.84 -11.34 38.18
N LEU A 22 -58.68 -12.57 37.62
CA LEU A 22 -57.75 -12.85 36.53
C LEU A 22 -57.94 -11.80 35.44
N ARG A 23 -56.87 -11.13 35.14
CA ARG A 23 -56.64 -10.57 33.79
C ARG A 23 -55.32 -11.12 33.34
N CYS A 24 -55.42 -12.08 32.38
CA CYS A 24 -54.31 -12.55 31.58
C CYS A 24 -53.78 -11.36 30.77
N ILE A 25 -52.65 -10.83 31.18
CA ILE A 25 -51.87 -9.92 30.34
C ILE A 25 -50.91 -10.82 29.57
N ALA A 26 -51.26 -11.10 28.31
CA ALA A 26 -50.38 -11.73 27.36
C ALA A 26 -49.20 -10.78 27.14
N MET A 27 -48.06 -11.13 27.71
CA MET A 27 -46.78 -10.45 27.47
C MET A 27 -46.32 -10.89 26.08
N ALA A 28 -46.69 -10.11 25.07
CA ALA A 28 -46.11 -10.24 23.72
C ALA A 28 -44.64 -9.85 23.84
N ALA A 29 -43.79 -10.85 23.95
CA ALA A 29 -42.33 -10.68 23.80
C ALA A 29 -42.05 -10.27 22.33
N LEU A 30 -41.96 -8.96 22.07
CA LEU A 30 -41.38 -8.45 20.85
C LEU A 30 -39.91 -8.91 20.84
N LEU A 31 -39.63 -9.98 20.13
CA LEU A 31 -38.30 -10.32 19.69
C LEU A 31 -37.88 -9.24 18.70
N LEU A 32 -37.30 -8.16 19.20
CA LEU A 32 -36.48 -7.25 18.44
C LEU A 32 -35.26 -8.06 17.98
N PHE A 33 -35.35 -8.67 16.80
CA PHE A 33 -34.19 -9.08 16.05
C PHE A 33 -33.35 -7.81 15.81
N GLY A 34 -32.45 -7.53 16.71
CA GLY A 34 -31.40 -6.55 16.51
C GLY A 34 -30.55 -7.01 15.34
N GLN A 35 -30.90 -6.60 14.13
CA GLN A 35 -29.97 -6.68 13.01
C GLN A 35 -28.80 -5.81 13.42
N SER A 36 -27.69 -6.46 13.76
CA SER A 36 -26.41 -5.79 13.91
C SER A 36 -26.10 -5.18 12.55
N VAL A 37 -26.42 -3.90 12.38
CA VAL A 37 -25.99 -3.13 11.21
C VAL A 37 -24.46 -3.12 11.31
N ARG A 38 -23.82 -4.03 10.62
CA ARG A 38 -22.36 -3.98 10.46
C ARG A 38 -22.06 -2.67 9.76
N ALA A 39 -21.29 -1.82 10.40
CA ALA A 39 -20.83 -0.58 9.78
C ALA A 39 -20.13 -0.95 8.44
N GLU A 40 -20.58 -0.33 7.35
CA GLU A 40 -20.00 -0.53 6.05
C GLU A 40 -18.50 -0.22 6.09
N PRO A 41 -17.66 -1.06 5.48
CA PRO A 41 -16.22 -0.82 5.42
C PRO A 41 -15.92 0.58 4.87
N VAL A 42 -14.96 1.27 5.48
CA VAL A 42 -14.59 2.65 5.10
C VAL A 42 -14.29 2.77 3.62
N LEU A 43 -13.65 1.75 3.04
CA LEU A 43 -13.28 1.73 1.63
C LEU A 43 -14.51 1.72 0.70
N GLU A 44 -15.57 1.01 1.06
CA GLU A 44 -16.81 0.92 0.27
C GLU A 44 -17.62 2.23 0.33
N ARG A 45 -17.46 3.02 1.38
CA ARG A 45 -18.04 4.38 1.46
C ARG A 45 -17.30 5.39 0.58
N LEU A 46 -16.01 5.17 0.32
CA LEU A 46 -15.19 6.06 -0.50
C LEU A 46 -15.32 5.75 -2.00
N ALA A 47 -15.62 4.49 -2.35
CA ALA A 47 -15.46 4.03 -3.72
C ALA A 47 -16.37 2.83 -4.02
N THR A 48 -16.73 2.69 -5.28
CA THR A 48 -17.49 1.53 -5.79
C THR A 48 -16.58 0.31 -5.89
N PRO A 49 -16.96 -0.84 -5.32
CA PRO A 49 -16.19 -2.07 -5.43
C PRO A 49 -16.35 -2.72 -6.81
N TYR A 50 -15.23 -3.23 -7.31
CA TYR A 50 -15.13 -4.05 -8.50
C TYR A 50 -14.25 -5.27 -8.23
N ARG A 51 -14.28 -6.23 -9.17
CA ARG A 51 -13.46 -7.43 -9.09
C ARG A 51 -12.92 -7.74 -10.49
N VAL A 52 -11.63 -8.05 -10.58
CA VAL A 52 -11.03 -8.52 -11.82
C VAL A 52 -10.65 -10.00 -11.68
N PRO A 53 -11.04 -10.85 -12.66
CA PRO A 53 -10.69 -12.26 -12.65
C PRO A 53 -9.17 -12.47 -12.75
N THR A 54 -8.68 -13.48 -12.05
CA THR A 54 -7.32 -14.02 -12.14
C THR A 54 -7.39 -15.55 -12.21
N ALA A 55 -6.28 -16.21 -12.48
CA ALA A 55 -6.23 -17.68 -12.45
C ALA A 55 -6.45 -18.27 -11.03
N ALA A 56 -6.28 -17.46 -9.99
CA ALA A 56 -6.43 -17.85 -8.58
C ALA A 56 -7.80 -17.48 -7.97
N GLY A 57 -8.66 -16.83 -8.72
CA GLY A 57 -9.89 -16.23 -8.23
C GLY A 57 -10.01 -14.79 -8.70
N SER A 58 -10.38 -13.83 -7.85
CA SER A 58 -10.50 -12.43 -8.23
C SER A 58 -9.65 -11.51 -7.35
N LEU A 59 -9.14 -10.43 -7.95
CA LEU A 59 -8.55 -9.30 -7.23
C LEU A 59 -9.64 -8.25 -7.03
N PRO A 60 -10.08 -7.94 -5.81
CA PRO A 60 -10.96 -6.81 -5.54
C PRO A 60 -10.23 -5.49 -5.72
N TYR A 61 -10.92 -4.52 -6.29
CA TYR A 61 -10.43 -3.14 -6.41
C TYR A 61 -11.58 -2.15 -6.27
N PHE A 62 -11.27 -0.92 -5.92
CA PHE A 62 -12.23 0.12 -5.59
C PHE A 62 -11.97 1.34 -6.45
N VAL A 63 -13.04 1.89 -7.00
CA VAL A 63 -12.99 3.05 -7.90
C VAL A 63 -13.75 4.19 -7.26
N ALA A 64 -13.05 5.25 -6.89
CA ALA A 64 -13.69 6.49 -6.50
C ALA A 64 -14.33 7.14 -7.72
N HIS A 65 -15.51 7.74 -7.53
CA HIS A 65 -16.33 8.29 -8.60
C HIS A 65 -15.51 9.27 -9.45
N ALA A 66 -15.37 8.93 -10.73
CA ALA A 66 -14.76 9.82 -11.69
C ALA A 66 -15.65 11.08 -11.89
N ARG A 67 -15.04 12.24 -11.89
CA ARG A 67 -15.74 13.50 -12.21
C ARG A 67 -16.17 13.57 -13.68
N SER A 68 -15.55 12.74 -14.53
CA SER A 68 -15.85 12.61 -15.95
C SER A 68 -16.43 11.24 -16.28
N PRO A 69 -17.49 11.14 -17.12
CA PRO A 69 -18.00 9.87 -17.59
C PRO A 69 -17.03 9.17 -18.57
N GLN A 70 -16.09 9.89 -19.14
CA GLN A 70 -15.07 9.40 -20.06
C GLN A 70 -13.65 9.83 -19.60
N PRO A 71 -13.13 9.23 -18.52
CA PRO A 71 -11.82 9.62 -18.01
C PRO A 71 -10.72 9.23 -19.03
N ARG A 72 -9.81 10.16 -19.32
CA ARG A 72 -8.64 9.91 -20.20
C ARG A 72 -7.44 9.37 -19.42
N SER A 73 -7.44 9.55 -18.12
CA SER A 73 -6.37 9.13 -17.21
C SER A 73 -6.91 8.37 -15.99
N ALA A 74 -6.08 7.50 -15.44
CA ALA A 74 -6.35 6.85 -14.17
C ALA A 74 -5.12 6.92 -13.27
N LEU A 75 -5.36 7.01 -11.96
CA LEU A 75 -4.36 6.84 -10.92
C LEU A 75 -4.70 5.58 -10.12
N VAL A 76 -3.85 4.56 -10.21
CA VAL A 76 -3.93 3.34 -9.42
C VAL A 76 -3.00 3.47 -8.22
N VAL A 77 -3.54 3.44 -7.00
CA VAL A 77 -2.77 3.65 -5.76
C VAL A 77 -2.63 2.37 -4.95
N MET A 78 -1.39 1.91 -4.79
CA MET A 78 -1.05 0.71 -4.04
C MET A 78 -0.95 1.01 -2.54
N HIS A 79 -1.68 0.23 -1.74
CA HIS A 79 -1.67 0.32 -0.28
C HIS A 79 -0.33 -0.06 0.36
N GLY A 80 -0.11 0.39 1.59
CA GLY A 80 1.05 0.00 2.40
C GLY A 80 0.95 -1.42 2.98
N HIS A 81 1.93 -1.80 3.81
CA HIS A 81 2.02 -3.14 4.40
C HIS A 81 0.77 -3.57 5.19
N PRO A 82 0.13 -2.69 6.01
CA PRO A 82 -1.09 -3.06 6.72
C PRO A 82 -2.33 -3.10 5.82
N ARG A 83 -2.16 -3.05 4.52
CA ARG A 83 -3.20 -3.03 3.49
C ARG A 83 -4.20 -1.88 3.67
N ASP A 84 -3.68 -0.70 4.00
CA ASP A 84 -4.43 0.53 4.29
C ASP A 84 -5.00 1.21 3.02
N ALA A 85 -5.66 0.41 2.16
CA ALA A 85 -6.20 0.87 0.88
C ALA A 85 -7.15 2.06 1.01
N ALA A 86 -7.98 2.10 2.06
CA ALA A 86 -8.87 3.23 2.32
C ALA A 86 -8.10 4.53 2.58
N ARG A 87 -7.05 4.49 3.39
CA ARG A 87 -6.20 5.65 3.70
C ARG A 87 -5.43 6.11 2.46
N THR A 88 -4.91 5.16 1.69
CA THR A 88 -4.15 5.47 0.47
C THR A 88 -5.07 6.06 -0.61
N LEU A 89 -6.28 5.52 -0.77
CA LEU A 89 -7.28 6.07 -1.69
C LEU A 89 -7.74 7.46 -1.27
N GLN A 90 -7.98 7.70 0.03
CA GLN A 90 -8.35 9.02 0.52
C GLN A 90 -7.25 10.04 0.23
N ALA A 91 -5.98 9.69 0.45
CA ALA A 91 -4.85 10.56 0.10
C ALA A 91 -4.80 10.89 -1.40
N ALA A 92 -5.15 9.94 -2.27
CA ALA A 92 -5.26 10.18 -3.70
C ALA A 92 -6.44 11.09 -4.06
N ILE A 93 -7.60 10.93 -3.38
CA ILE A 93 -8.77 11.80 -3.55
C ILE A 93 -8.42 13.25 -3.17
N ASP A 94 -7.78 13.44 -2.03
CA ASP A 94 -7.37 14.77 -1.54
C ASP A 94 -6.33 15.41 -2.48
N ALA A 95 -5.39 14.62 -2.97
CA ALA A 95 -4.40 15.08 -3.94
C ALA A 95 -5.04 15.47 -5.28
N ALA A 96 -6.00 14.69 -5.79
CA ALA A 96 -6.74 14.99 -7.03
C ALA A 96 -7.59 16.26 -6.89
N GLN A 97 -8.25 16.46 -5.76
CA GLN A 97 -8.99 17.68 -5.48
C GLN A 97 -8.07 18.91 -5.49
N GLY A 98 -6.92 18.80 -4.82
CA GLY A 98 -5.94 19.88 -4.76
C GLY A 98 -5.25 20.18 -6.10
N ALA A 99 -5.24 19.22 -7.04
CA ALA A 99 -4.72 19.39 -8.40
C ALA A 99 -5.80 19.81 -9.40
N GLY A 100 -7.08 19.78 -9.02
CA GLY A 100 -8.20 19.99 -9.96
C GLY A 100 -8.34 18.87 -11.01
N ASP A 101 -7.78 17.70 -10.74
CA ASP A 101 -7.70 16.57 -11.66
C ASP A 101 -8.98 15.74 -11.72
N SER A 102 -9.29 15.18 -12.87
CA SER A 102 -10.47 14.35 -13.15
C SER A 102 -10.13 12.90 -13.45
N SER A 103 -8.93 12.45 -13.12
CA SER A 103 -8.51 11.05 -13.30
C SER A 103 -9.40 10.09 -12.52
N LEU A 104 -9.57 8.89 -13.08
CA LEU A 104 -10.17 7.77 -12.37
C LEU A 104 -9.23 7.33 -11.23
N LEU A 105 -9.70 7.33 -9.98
CA LEU A 105 -8.91 6.92 -8.83
C LEU A 105 -9.23 5.48 -8.46
N VAL A 106 -8.22 4.63 -8.38
CA VAL A 106 -8.37 3.18 -8.25
C VAL A 106 -7.47 2.66 -7.15
N ALA A 107 -8.02 1.88 -6.22
CA ALA A 107 -7.26 1.20 -5.18
C ALA A 107 -7.50 -0.32 -5.24
N PRO A 108 -6.53 -1.12 -5.70
CA PRO A 108 -6.59 -2.57 -5.54
C PRO A 108 -6.40 -2.96 -4.07
N LEU A 109 -6.97 -4.10 -3.68
CA LEU A 109 -6.79 -4.67 -2.36
C LEU A 109 -6.32 -6.13 -2.48
N PHE A 110 -5.03 -6.37 -2.24
CA PHE A 110 -4.48 -7.72 -2.18
C PHE A 110 -4.95 -8.40 -0.89
N GLN A 111 -5.91 -9.30 -1.02
CA GLN A 111 -6.50 -9.99 0.12
C GLN A 111 -5.56 -11.03 0.74
N VAL A 112 -5.70 -11.24 2.05
CA VAL A 112 -5.01 -12.28 2.80
C VAL A 112 -6.04 -13.13 3.55
N PRO A 113 -5.73 -14.40 3.88
CA PRO A 113 -6.62 -15.21 4.70
C PRO A 113 -7.00 -14.52 6.00
N VAL A 114 -8.24 -14.66 6.46
CA VAL A 114 -8.76 -14.02 7.68
C VAL A 114 -7.85 -14.26 8.89
N LYS A 115 -7.34 -15.50 9.07
CA LYS A 115 -6.42 -15.85 10.17
C LYS A 115 -5.06 -15.14 10.11
N LEU A 116 -4.64 -14.63 8.96
CA LEU A 116 -3.42 -13.85 8.82
C LEU A 116 -3.69 -12.33 8.88
N ALA A 117 -4.94 -11.92 8.75
CA ALA A 117 -5.32 -10.52 8.69
C ALA A 117 -4.89 -9.74 9.95
N ALA A 118 -4.90 -10.34 11.12
CA ALA A 118 -4.47 -9.71 12.38
C ALA A 118 -3.02 -9.18 12.33
N HIS A 119 -2.16 -9.73 11.48
CA HIS A 119 -0.75 -9.33 11.35
C HIS A 119 -0.50 -8.21 10.33
N CYS A 120 -1.41 -8.00 9.39
CA CYS A 120 -1.23 -7.06 8.30
C CYS A 120 -2.55 -6.41 7.83
N HIS A 121 -3.43 -6.08 8.76
CA HIS A 121 -4.76 -5.57 8.46
C HIS A 121 -4.99 -4.20 9.08
N SER A 122 -5.44 -3.25 8.26
CA SER A 122 -5.99 -1.99 8.75
C SER A 122 -7.45 -2.17 9.15
N ALA A 123 -7.87 -1.46 10.17
CA ALA A 123 -9.27 -1.47 10.59
C ALA A 123 -10.20 -0.97 9.44
N GLY A 124 -11.38 -1.56 9.35
CA GLY A 124 -12.40 -1.14 8.38
C GLY A 124 -12.16 -1.59 6.94
N LEU A 125 -11.23 -2.52 6.70
CA LEU A 125 -11.10 -3.15 5.39
C LEU A 125 -12.17 -4.23 5.17
N PRO A 126 -12.65 -4.41 3.93
CA PRO A 126 -13.49 -5.53 3.57
C PRO A 126 -12.80 -6.86 3.86
N GLN A 127 -13.55 -7.80 4.41
CA GLN A 127 -13.05 -9.16 4.57
C GLN A 127 -12.92 -9.85 3.21
N PRO A 128 -11.99 -10.80 3.05
CA PRO A 128 -11.92 -11.61 1.85
C PRO A 128 -13.24 -12.38 1.67
N GLN A 129 -13.68 -12.46 0.43
CA GLN A 129 -14.89 -13.20 0.04
C GLN A 129 -14.50 -14.52 -0.62
N ASP A 130 -15.46 -15.44 -0.72
CA ASP A 130 -15.27 -16.65 -1.48
C ASP A 130 -14.93 -16.33 -2.94
N GLY A 131 -13.90 -17.00 -3.44
CA GLY A 131 -13.38 -16.73 -4.78
C GLY A 131 -12.38 -15.57 -4.89
N ASP A 132 -11.97 -14.94 -3.79
CA ASP A 132 -10.83 -14.00 -3.82
C ASP A 132 -9.50 -14.73 -3.96
N ALA A 133 -8.61 -14.19 -4.78
CA ALA A 133 -7.20 -14.55 -4.76
C ALA A 133 -6.57 -14.05 -3.47
N LEU A 134 -5.84 -14.92 -2.77
CA LEU A 134 -5.30 -14.63 -1.44
C LEU A 134 -3.78 -14.75 -1.43
N TRP A 135 -3.12 -13.76 -0.83
CA TRP A 135 -1.66 -13.73 -0.63
C TRP A 135 -1.32 -13.80 0.85
N ARG A 136 -0.04 -13.98 1.18
CA ARG A 136 0.50 -13.74 2.53
C ARG A 136 0.73 -12.24 2.73
N CYS A 137 0.92 -11.81 3.98
CA CYS A 137 1.08 -10.41 4.34
C CYS A 137 2.15 -9.63 3.55
N GLY A 138 3.23 -10.29 3.16
CA GLY A 138 4.33 -9.66 2.42
C GLY A 138 4.49 -10.16 0.99
N SER A 139 3.92 -11.33 0.62
CA SER A 139 4.21 -11.95 -0.67
C SER A 139 3.68 -11.15 -1.88
N TRP A 140 2.59 -10.42 -1.71
CA TRP A 140 2.07 -9.56 -2.76
C TRP A 140 3.02 -8.42 -3.15
N ILE A 141 3.89 -7.98 -2.23
CA ILE A 141 4.81 -6.86 -2.44
C ILE A 141 5.86 -7.18 -3.51
N GLU A 142 6.24 -8.44 -3.61
CA GLU A 142 7.42 -8.90 -4.34
C GLU A 142 7.08 -9.68 -5.61
N GLY A 143 5.82 -9.65 -6.05
CA GLY A 143 5.40 -10.37 -7.24
C GLY A 143 5.10 -11.84 -7.02
N ASP A 144 5.13 -12.33 -5.78
CA ASP A 144 4.93 -13.75 -5.48
C ASP A 144 3.56 -14.26 -5.91
N LEU A 145 3.48 -15.57 -6.06
CA LEU A 145 2.24 -16.28 -6.32
C LEU A 145 1.28 -16.16 -5.12
N ASP A 146 0.00 -16.21 -5.43
CA ASP A 146 -1.06 -16.38 -4.43
C ASP A 146 -0.84 -17.68 -3.61
N ASN A 147 -1.60 -17.85 -2.55
CA ASN A 147 -1.47 -19.02 -1.68
C ASN A 147 -1.77 -20.36 -2.39
N GLY A 148 -2.47 -20.32 -3.51
CA GLY A 148 -2.76 -21.48 -4.36
C GLY A 148 -1.71 -21.70 -5.46
N GLY A 149 -0.71 -20.85 -5.59
CA GLY A 149 0.37 -20.98 -6.57
C GLY A 149 -0.04 -20.73 -8.02
N LYS A 150 -1.15 -20.00 -8.27
CA LYS A 150 -1.74 -19.85 -9.60
C LYS A 150 -1.53 -18.48 -10.24
N THR A 151 -1.46 -17.42 -9.43
CA THR A 151 -1.39 -16.04 -9.94
C THR A 151 -0.37 -15.23 -9.17
N GLY A 152 0.63 -14.68 -9.86
CA GLY A 152 1.53 -13.67 -9.29
C GLY A 152 0.81 -12.35 -9.06
N SER A 153 1.22 -11.60 -8.04
CA SER A 153 0.62 -10.30 -7.75
C SER A 153 0.84 -9.28 -8.89
N PHE A 154 1.94 -9.38 -9.63
CA PHE A 154 2.18 -8.56 -10.82
C PHE A 154 1.21 -8.93 -11.96
N ASN A 155 0.93 -10.21 -12.19
CA ASN A 155 -0.07 -10.63 -13.17
C ASN A 155 -1.48 -10.16 -12.79
N ALA A 156 -1.81 -10.19 -11.49
CA ALA A 156 -3.09 -9.65 -11.01
C ALA A 156 -3.19 -8.14 -11.26
N MET A 157 -2.09 -7.38 -11.14
CA MET A 157 -2.04 -5.96 -11.50
C MET A 157 -2.18 -5.76 -13.01
N ASP A 158 -1.50 -6.56 -13.85
CA ASP A 158 -1.66 -6.50 -15.32
C ASP A 158 -3.13 -6.73 -15.72
N ASN A 159 -3.80 -7.71 -15.10
CA ASN A 159 -5.22 -7.96 -15.31
C ASN A 159 -6.09 -6.77 -14.90
N LEU A 160 -5.78 -6.12 -13.77
CA LEU A 160 -6.46 -4.90 -13.33
C LEU A 160 -6.32 -3.79 -14.36
N LEU A 161 -5.09 -3.50 -14.83
CA LEU A 161 -4.86 -2.45 -15.81
C LEU A 161 -5.61 -2.72 -17.14
N ALA A 162 -5.65 -3.98 -17.56
CA ALA A 162 -6.40 -4.41 -18.73
C ALA A 162 -7.93 -4.27 -18.53
N ASP A 163 -8.42 -4.60 -17.34
CA ASP A 163 -9.84 -4.43 -16.98
C ASP A 163 -10.25 -2.96 -16.95
N LEU A 164 -9.40 -2.07 -16.41
CA LEU A 164 -9.63 -0.64 -16.45
C LEU A 164 -9.77 -0.12 -17.89
N LYS A 165 -8.84 -0.49 -18.78
CA LYS A 165 -8.92 -0.08 -20.20
C LYS A 165 -10.15 -0.63 -20.90
N ARG A 166 -10.58 -1.85 -20.57
CA ARG A 166 -11.77 -2.47 -21.13
C ARG A 166 -13.06 -1.76 -20.66
N ARG A 167 -13.14 -1.38 -19.37
CA ARG A 167 -14.31 -0.68 -18.79
C ARG A 167 -14.38 0.78 -19.20
N TRP A 168 -13.23 1.42 -19.29
CA TRP A 168 -13.10 2.83 -19.69
C TRP A 168 -12.20 2.93 -20.93
N PRO A 169 -12.78 2.67 -22.13
CA PRO A 169 -12.02 2.69 -23.39
C PRO A 169 -11.36 4.04 -23.71
N SER A 170 -11.84 5.13 -23.11
CA SER A 170 -11.28 6.47 -23.22
C SER A 170 -9.91 6.65 -22.54
N LEU A 171 -9.50 5.73 -21.64
CA LEU A 171 -8.22 5.81 -20.95
C LEU A 171 -7.04 5.78 -21.94
N GLN A 172 -6.17 6.76 -21.84
CA GLN A 172 -4.95 6.92 -22.64
C GLN A 172 -3.69 6.79 -21.78
N SER A 173 -3.80 7.10 -20.49
CA SER A 173 -2.70 6.98 -19.54
C SER A 173 -3.16 6.42 -18.21
N ILE A 174 -2.29 5.64 -17.57
CA ILE A 174 -2.47 5.15 -16.20
C ILE A 174 -1.19 5.44 -15.41
N THR A 175 -1.32 6.14 -14.30
CA THR A 175 -0.25 6.26 -13.31
C THR A 175 -0.45 5.18 -12.26
N VAL A 176 0.57 4.34 -12.03
CA VAL A 176 0.60 3.36 -10.94
C VAL A 176 1.49 3.93 -9.84
N ALA A 177 0.89 4.33 -8.74
CA ALA A 177 1.57 4.94 -7.61
C ALA A 177 1.53 4.03 -6.38
N GLY A 178 2.56 4.08 -5.56
CA GLY A 178 2.58 3.36 -4.30
C GLY A 178 3.30 4.15 -3.21
N PHE A 179 2.92 3.89 -1.97
CA PHE A 179 3.58 4.42 -0.78
C PHE A 179 4.06 3.29 0.11
N SER A 180 5.26 3.42 0.69
CA SER A 180 5.81 2.40 1.61
C SER A 180 5.93 1.01 0.94
N ALA A 181 5.29 -0.03 1.46
CA ALA A 181 5.27 -1.35 0.83
C ALA A 181 4.59 -1.34 -0.56
N GLY A 182 3.59 -0.48 -0.76
CA GLY A 182 3.02 -0.25 -2.10
C GLY A 182 4.03 0.34 -3.07
N ALA A 183 4.93 1.19 -2.59
CA ALA A 183 6.03 1.71 -3.41
C ALA A 183 7.07 0.63 -3.75
N GLN A 184 7.36 -0.28 -2.82
CA GLN A 184 8.18 -1.46 -3.14
C GLN A 184 7.54 -2.30 -4.24
N PHE A 185 6.23 -2.59 -4.11
CA PHE A 185 5.48 -3.27 -5.17
C PHE A 185 5.66 -2.56 -6.51
N VAL A 186 5.37 -1.26 -6.59
CA VAL A 186 5.45 -0.49 -7.83
C VAL A 186 6.87 -0.52 -8.40
N GLN A 187 7.89 -0.29 -7.58
CA GLN A 187 9.28 -0.27 -7.99
C GLN A 187 9.73 -1.61 -8.58
N HIS A 188 9.30 -2.73 -7.99
CA HIS A 188 9.58 -4.05 -8.53
C HIS A 188 8.77 -4.33 -9.81
N TYR A 189 7.47 -3.98 -9.79
CA TYR A 189 6.54 -4.22 -10.89
C TYR A 189 6.96 -3.58 -12.20
N VAL A 190 7.58 -2.40 -12.19
CA VAL A 190 8.00 -1.68 -13.41
C VAL A 190 8.76 -2.56 -14.41
N GLY A 191 9.73 -3.33 -13.94
CA GLY A 191 10.53 -4.21 -14.78
C GLY A 191 9.76 -5.36 -15.42
N PHE A 192 8.62 -5.72 -14.83
CA PHE A 192 7.83 -6.91 -15.17
C PHE A 192 6.45 -6.60 -15.73
N ALA A 193 5.97 -5.38 -15.64
CA ALA A 193 4.65 -4.93 -16.08
C ALA A 193 4.35 -5.28 -17.55
N GLN A 194 3.07 -5.59 -17.82
CA GLN A 194 2.54 -5.80 -19.16
C GLN A 194 1.42 -4.78 -19.43
N PRO A 195 1.76 -3.61 -20.00
CA PRO A 195 0.78 -2.55 -20.21
C PRO A 195 -0.30 -2.99 -21.22
N PRO A 196 -1.57 -2.61 -21.01
CA PRO A 196 -2.60 -2.80 -22.00
C PRO A 196 -2.30 -1.95 -23.26
N ARG A 197 -2.70 -2.45 -24.42
CA ARG A 197 -2.48 -1.75 -25.70
C ARG A 197 -3.14 -0.36 -25.70
N GLY A 198 -2.44 0.63 -26.21
CA GLY A 198 -2.94 2.00 -26.35
C GLY A 198 -3.05 2.76 -25.03
N VAL A 199 -2.34 2.31 -23.99
CA VAL A 199 -2.25 2.99 -22.70
C VAL A 199 -0.79 3.26 -22.38
N ARG A 200 -0.47 4.51 -22.06
CA ARG A 200 0.84 4.90 -21.52
C ARG A 200 0.85 4.68 -20.01
N LEU A 201 1.82 3.91 -19.53
CA LEU A 201 2.04 3.74 -18.09
C LEU A 201 3.07 4.74 -17.57
N ARG A 202 2.79 5.25 -16.38
CA ARG A 202 3.69 6.03 -15.54
C ARG A 202 3.73 5.43 -14.15
N TYR A 203 4.82 5.66 -13.44
CA TYR A 203 5.00 5.07 -12.12
C TYR A 203 5.46 6.12 -11.11
N VAL A 204 4.89 6.06 -9.90
CA VAL A 204 5.30 6.90 -8.78
C VAL A 204 5.66 6.01 -7.60
N VAL A 205 6.91 6.09 -7.18
CA VAL A 205 7.48 5.27 -6.11
C VAL A 205 7.78 6.18 -4.91
N ALA A 206 6.95 6.14 -3.88
CA ALA A 206 7.03 7.03 -2.73
C ALA A 206 7.45 6.28 -1.44
N ASP A 207 8.60 6.61 -0.89
CA ASP A 207 9.15 6.12 0.38
C ASP A 207 9.14 4.59 0.54
N PRO A 208 9.68 3.79 -0.41
CA PRO A 208 9.73 2.35 -0.26
C PRO A 208 10.63 1.94 0.91
N GLY A 209 10.31 0.82 1.53
CA GLY A 209 11.11 0.28 2.64
C GLY A 209 12.47 -0.27 2.19
N SER A 210 12.58 -0.75 0.95
CA SER A 210 13.82 -1.15 0.28
C SER A 210 13.64 -1.04 -1.23
N TRP A 211 14.74 -1.08 -1.97
CA TRP A 211 14.80 -0.94 -3.41
C TRP A 211 15.36 -2.21 -4.06
N LEU A 212 14.88 -2.54 -5.25
CA LEU A 212 15.45 -3.53 -6.14
C LEU A 212 16.59 -2.88 -6.95
N TYR A 213 17.80 -3.34 -6.78
CA TYR A 213 18.95 -3.00 -7.62
C TYR A 213 19.10 -4.00 -8.76
N PHE A 214 19.51 -3.51 -9.93
CA PHE A 214 19.59 -4.33 -11.14
C PHE A 214 20.98 -4.92 -11.39
N ASP A 215 21.91 -4.71 -10.47
CA ASP A 215 23.26 -5.26 -10.45
C ASP A 215 23.82 -5.35 -9.02
N ARG A 216 25.10 -5.67 -8.90
CA ARG A 216 25.77 -5.85 -7.60
C ARG A 216 26.31 -4.56 -6.99
N LEU A 217 26.09 -3.40 -7.60
CA LEU A 217 26.55 -2.14 -7.06
C LEU A 217 25.74 -1.73 -5.83
N ARG A 218 26.43 -1.26 -4.80
CA ARG A 218 25.81 -0.67 -3.60
C ARG A 218 26.57 0.59 -3.17
N PRO A 219 25.84 1.56 -2.58
CA PRO A 219 26.45 2.81 -2.19
C PRO A 219 27.39 2.67 -0.98
N LEU A 220 28.50 3.41 -1.04
CA LEU A 220 29.35 3.71 0.10
C LEU A 220 29.32 5.22 0.30
N PRO A 221 28.49 5.73 1.21
CA PRO A 221 28.44 7.16 1.47
C PRO A 221 29.66 7.62 2.25
N THR A 222 30.04 8.89 2.11
CA THR A 222 31.02 9.51 2.99
C THR A 222 30.49 9.62 4.42
N SER A 223 29.22 9.92 4.58
CA SER A 223 28.49 9.89 5.85
C SER A 223 26.98 9.82 5.60
N TRP A 224 26.31 8.88 6.23
CA TRP A 224 24.84 8.83 6.21
C TRP A 224 24.20 9.99 7.00
N GLY A 225 24.88 10.50 8.04
CA GLY A 225 24.38 11.58 8.88
C GLY A 225 24.19 12.90 8.14
N ASN A 226 24.99 13.13 7.10
CA ASN A 226 24.92 14.35 6.28
C ASN A 226 24.04 14.18 5.03
N CYS A 227 23.40 13.02 4.86
CA CYS A 227 22.68 12.64 3.65
C CYS A 227 21.21 13.05 3.76
N SER A 228 20.89 14.30 3.48
CA SER A 228 19.53 14.86 3.55
C SER A 228 19.01 15.42 2.22
N SER A 229 19.89 15.62 1.23
CA SER A 229 19.54 16.05 -0.13
C SER A 229 20.53 15.46 -1.14
N GLU A 230 20.24 15.58 -2.43
CA GLU A 230 21.14 15.14 -3.51
C GLU A 230 22.48 15.87 -3.47
N GLU A 231 22.51 17.14 -3.05
CA GLU A 231 23.73 17.94 -2.95
C GLU A 231 24.61 17.54 -1.77
N THR A 232 24.00 17.12 -0.66
CA THR A 232 24.72 16.75 0.58
C THR A 232 25.13 15.28 0.61
N CYS A 233 24.47 14.41 -0.15
CA CYS A 233 24.86 13.02 -0.30
C CYS A 233 25.95 12.85 -1.35
N ARG A 234 27.02 12.14 -0.99
CA ARG A 234 28.08 11.74 -1.91
C ARG A 234 28.33 10.26 -1.75
N PHE A 235 28.27 9.53 -2.85
CA PHE A 235 28.45 8.09 -2.87
C PHE A 235 29.69 7.71 -3.69
N ARG A 236 30.43 6.73 -3.19
CA ARG A 236 31.24 5.84 -4.02
C ARG A 236 30.45 4.54 -4.20
N TRP A 237 30.62 3.90 -5.31
CA TRP A 237 29.91 2.66 -5.61
C TRP A 237 30.88 1.50 -5.57
N GLN A 238 30.46 0.41 -4.96
CA GLN A 238 31.25 -0.81 -4.90
C GLN A 238 30.42 -1.99 -5.39
N THR A 239 31.07 -2.92 -6.07
CA THR A 239 30.50 -4.24 -6.33
C THR A 239 30.55 -5.05 -5.05
N LEU A 240 29.42 -5.54 -4.60
CA LEU A 240 29.36 -6.35 -3.41
C LEU A 240 29.99 -7.72 -3.59
N ASP A 241 30.84 -8.05 -2.67
CA ASP A 241 31.27 -9.41 -2.40
C ASP A 241 30.14 -10.19 -1.68
N ALA A 242 29.89 -11.42 -2.12
CA ALA A 242 28.83 -12.27 -1.57
C ALA A 242 29.08 -12.68 -0.10
N GLY A 243 30.32 -12.52 0.42
CA GLY A 243 30.69 -12.96 1.77
C GLY A 243 30.03 -12.19 2.90
N HIS A 244 29.89 -10.88 2.76
CA HIS A 244 29.40 -10.00 3.85
C HIS A 244 27.86 -9.95 3.96
N CYS A 245 27.13 -10.11 2.84
CA CYS A 245 25.68 -10.08 2.83
C CYS A 245 25.11 -10.89 1.66
N PRO A 246 24.99 -12.21 1.80
CA PRO A 246 24.57 -13.10 0.71
C PRO A 246 23.20 -12.77 0.11
N GLN A 247 22.36 -12.06 0.84
CA GLN A 247 21.03 -11.68 0.38
C GLN A 247 20.99 -10.39 -0.45
N ALA A 248 22.09 -9.61 -0.47
CA ALA A 248 22.08 -8.26 -1.04
C ALA A 248 21.72 -8.19 -2.52
N ASN A 249 22.05 -9.23 -3.30
CA ASN A 249 21.73 -9.31 -4.74
C ASN A 249 20.61 -10.28 -5.06
N ARG A 250 20.08 -10.99 -4.06
CA ARG A 250 18.94 -11.88 -4.25
C ARG A 250 17.63 -11.09 -4.25
N TRP A 251 16.64 -11.67 -4.88
CA TRP A 251 15.27 -11.17 -4.80
C TRP A 251 14.85 -11.05 -3.31
N LYS A 252 14.40 -9.96 -2.86
CA LYS A 252 13.83 -8.73 -3.46
C LYS A 252 14.82 -7.53 -3.62
N TYR A 253 16.07 -7.69 -3.21
CA TYR A 253 17.05 -6.57 -3.19
C TYR A 253 17.87 -6.50 -4.47
N GLY A 254 17.90 -7.57 -5.23
CA GLY A 254 18.58 -7.70 -6.52
C GLY A 254 17.93 -8.77 -7.39
N LEU A 255 18.48 -9.02 -8.57
CA LEU A 255 17.90 -9.93 -9.56
C LEU A 255 18.44 -11.36 -9.47
N GLU A 256 19.27 -11.71 -8.49
CA GLU A 256 19.72 -13.09 -8.33
C GLU A 256 18.58 -13.93 -7.73
N ALA A 257 18.34 -15.10 -8.35
CA ALA A 257 17.30 -16.05 -7.92
C ALA A 257 15.89 -15.43 -7.80
N PHE A 258 15.55 -14.46 -8.66
CA PHE A 258 14.18 -13.98 -8.71
C PHE A 258 13.21 -15.06 -9.22
N PRO A 259 11.92 -14.98 -8.88
CA PRO A 259 10.96 -16.04 -9.15
C PRO A 259 10.78 -16.34 -10.66
N ALA A 260 10.90 -17.60 -11.04
CA ALA A 260 10.77 -18.02 -12.45
C ALA A 260 9.39 -17.69 -13.06
N HIS A 261 8.33 -17.64 -12.24
CA HIS A 261 6.99 -17.30 -12.72
C HIS A 261 6.85 -15.85 -13.21
N LEU A 262 7.81 -14.96 -12.94
CA LEU A 262 7.84 -13.61 -13.50
C LEU A 262 8.17 -13.59 -15.00
N GLN A 263 8.63 -14.70 -15.56
CA GLN A 263 8.77 -14.97 -17.02
C GLN A 263 9.55 -13.88 -17.77
N ARG A 264 10.61 -13.33 -17.17
CA ARG A 264 11.51 -12.36 -17.79
C ARG A 264 12.96 -12.70 -17.50
N THR A 265 13.85 -12.19 -18.32
CA THR A 265 15.29 -12.20 -18.00
C THR A 265 15.65 -10.96 -17.19
N ALA A 266 16.70 -11.05 -16.39
CA ALA A 266 17.23 -9.92 -15.62
C ALA A 266 17.52 -8.71 -16.52
N ASP A 267 18.17 -8.93 -17.68
CA ASP A 267 18.49 -7.88 -18.66
C ASP A 267 17.22 -7.21 -19.21
N THR A 268 16.19 -8.00 -19.50
CA THR A 268 14.93 -7.44 -19.99
C THR A 268 14.24 -6.61 -18.92
N ALA A 269 14.21 -7.07 -17.67
CA ALA A 269 13.65 -6.32 -16.57
C ALA A 269 14.41 -5.00 -16.36
N ARG A 270 15.75 -5.03 -16.38
CA ARG A 270 16.60 -3.83 -16.29
C ARG A 270 16.31 -2.82 -17.40
N ARG A 271 16.33 -3.26 -18.68
CA ARG A 271 16.06 -2.36 -19.82
C ARG A 271 14.66 -1.73 -19.76
N ARG A 272 13.66 -2.51 -19.37
CA ARG A 272 12.28 -2.00 -19.24
C ARG A 272 12.17 -0.98 -18.13
N TYR A 273 12.81 -1.23 -17.00
CA TYR A 273 12.85 -0.30 -15.89
C TYR A 273 13.52 1.01 -16.31
N ALA A 274 14.72 0.94 -16.90
CA ALA A 274 15.47 2.11 -17.34
C ALA A 274 14.72 2.97 -18.39
N ALA A 275 13.89 2.34 -19.23
CA ALA A 275 13.12 3.05 -20.26
C ALA A 275 11.76 3.58 -19.76
N ALA A 276 11.32 3.22 -18.55
CA ALA A 276 10.01 3.57 -18.03
C ALA A 276 9.89 5.07 -17.69
N ASP A 277 8.67 5.53 -17.48
CA ASP A 277 8.37 6.88 -16.98
C ASP A 277 8.14 6.79 -15.47
N ILE A 278 9.17 7.08 -14.68
CA ILE A 278 9.18 6.90 -13.22
C ILE A 278 9.50 8.22 -12.53
N THR A 279 8.77 8.51 -11.46
CA THR A 279 9.12 9.56 -10.49
C THR A 279 9.28 8.92 -9.11
N TYR A 280 10.42 9.19 -8.47
CA TYR A 280 10.66 8.85 -7.08
C TYR A 280 10.23 10.00 -6.18
N LEU A 281 9.53 9.69 -5.10
CA LEU A 281 9.18 10.64 -4.05
C LEU A 281 9.83 10.20 -2.74
N ALA A 282 10.40 11.13 -2.01
CA ALA A 282 10.97 10.88 -0.70
C ALA A 282 10.55 11.96 0.29
N ALA A 283 9.97 11.57 1.41
CA ALA A 283 9.62 12.47 2.50
C ALA A 283 10.88 12.97 3.21
N ALA A 284 11.05 14.28 3.31
CA ALA A 284 12.27 14.89 3.84
C ALA A 284 12.55 14.52 5.31
N GLU A 285 11.50 14.21 6.07
CA GLU A 285 11.60 13.86 7.50
C GLU A 285 11.57 12.34 7.76
N ASP A 286 11.56 11.49 6.72
CA ASP A 286 11.65 10.02 6.89
C ASP A 286 13.10 9.56 7.02
N THR A 287 13.80 10.17 7.98
CA THR A 287 15.24 10.03 8.21
C THR A 287 15.60 9.57 9.62
N GLY A 288 14.66 9.04 10.37
CA GLY A 288 14.91 8.72 11.76
C GLY A 288 14.06 7.60 12.33
N ALA A 289 14.19 7.41 13.64
CA ALA A 289 13.43 6.45 14.41
C ALA A 289 12.31 7.10 15.25
N ALA A 290 12.02 8.37 15.02
CA ALA A 290 11.02 9.13 15.77
C ALA A 290 9.61 8.49 15.64
N PRO A 291 8.70 8.75 16.58
CA PRO A 291 7.30 8.36 16.46
C PRO A 291 6.71 8.84 15.12
N GLY A 292 6.01 7.95 14.41
CA GLY A 292 5.44 8.24 13.08
C GLY A 292 6.36 7.90 11.89
N ALA A 293 7.66 7.68 12.09
CA ALA A 293 8.56 7.21 11.03
C ALA A 293 8.40 5.71 10.71
N TYR A 294 7.62 4.98 11.51
CA TYR A 294 7.44 3.53 11.36
C TYR A 294 8.76 2.75 11.26
N TYR A 295 9.80 3.24 11.93
CA TYR A 295 11.14 2.64 11.92
C TYR A 295 11.15 1.20 12.45
N ARG A 296 10.26 0.89 13.39
CA ARG A 296 10.16 -0.46 13.94
C ARG A 296 9.90 -1.54 12.87
N ILE A 297 9.13 -1.20 11.85
CA ILE A 297 8.77 -2.10 10.75
C ILE A 297 9.62 -1.88 9.48
N LEU A 298 10.54 -0.93 9.49
CA LEU A 298 11.50 -0.75 8.40
C LEU A 298 12.40 -1.98 8.33
N ASP A 299 12.63 -2.48 7.12
CA ASP A 299 13.56 -3.58 6.89
C ASP A 299 14.98 -3.21 7.33
N LYS A 300 15.51 -3.98 8.28
CA LYS A 300 16.84 -3.83 8.88
C LYS A 300 17.75 -5.02 8.59
N SER A 301 17.41 -5.84 7.59
CA SER A 301 18.31 -6.88 7.09
C SER A 301 19.61 -6.26 6.57
N CYS A 302 20.69 -7.04 6.53
CA CYS A 302 21.95 -6.53 6.00
C CYS A 302 21.78 -5.98 4.57
N ALA A 303 20.99 -6.63 3.74
CA ALA A 303 20.71 -6.21 2.37
C ALA A 303 20.01 -4.83 2.28
N ALA A 304 19.07 -4.58 3.19
CA ALA A 304 18.39 -3.29 3.27
C ALA A 304 19.30 -2.20 3.87
N GLN A 305 20.12 -2.54 4.87
CA GLN A 305 21.07 -1.62 5.49
C GLN A 305 22.15 -1.12 4.50
N LEU A 306 22.58 -1.97 3.58
CA LEU A 306 23.50 -1.59 2.50
C LEU A 306 22.93 -0.50 1.57
N GLN A 307 21.61 -0.29 1.56
CA GLN A 307 20.96 0.75 0.77
C GLN A 307 20.86 2.09 1.51
N GLY A 308 20.99 2.07 2.84
CA GLY A 308 20.89 3.22 3.73
C GLY A 308 20.12 2.92 5.03
N PRO A 309 20.32 3.73 6.08
CA PRO A 309 19.69 3.49 7.38
C PRO A 309 18.20 3.80 7.40
N TYR A 310 17.75 4.79 6.63
CA TYR A 310 16.36 5.26 6.60
C TYR A 310 15.87 5.43 5.16
N ARG A 311 14.57 5.64 4.98
CA ARG A 311 13.95 5.67 3.63
C ARG A 311 14.45 6.82 2.77
N LEU A 312 14.63 8.02 3.35
CA LEU A 312 15.20 9.14 2.61
C LEU A 312 16.60 8.81 2.07
N GLN A 313 17.49 8.27 2.92
CA GLN A 313 18.84 7.92 2.49
C GLN A 313 18.84 6.81 1.43
N ARG A 314 17.94 5.84 1.55
CA ARG A 314 17.75 4.79 0.53
C ARG A 314 17.29 5.38 -0.81
N ALA A 315 16.37 6.35 -0.78
CA ALA A 315 15.88 7.02 -1.98
C ALA A 315 16.98 7.86 -2.66
N LEU A 316 17.76 8.61 -1.87
CA LEU A 316 18.90 9.41 -2.36
C LEU A 316 19.98 8.53 -2.99
N ALA A 317 20.32 7.41 -2.33
CA ALA A 317 21.27 6.45 -2.87
C ALA A 317 20.73 5.80 -4.16
N TYR A 318 19.46 5.44 -4.19
CA TYR A 318 18.88 4.83 -5.38
C TYR A 318 18.78 5.81 -6.56
N ALA A 319 18.46 7.07 -6.32
CA ALA A 319 18.43 8.10 -7.36
C ALA A 319 19.82 8.37 -7.94
N ASP A 320 20.86 8.34 -7.10
CA ASP A 320 22.26 8.43 -7.57
C ASP A 320 22.67 7.21 -8.40
N TYR A 321 22.28 5.99 -7.97
CA TYR A 321 22.45 4.76 -8.74
C TYR A 321 21.73 4.82 -10.10
N ASP A 322 20.49 5.27 -10.11
CA ASP A 322 19.69 5.42 -11.31
C ASP A 322 20.36 6.33 -12.32
N ARG A 323 20.81 7.49 -11.86
CA ARG A 323 21.46 8.52 -12.69
C ARG A 323 22.77 8.06 -13.32
N HIS A 324 23.55 7.29 -12.59
CA HIS A 324 24.91 6.95 -13.06
C HIS A 324 25.05 5.56 -13.68
N TYR A 325 24.16 4.62 -13.32
CA TYR A 325 24.35 3.22 -13.67
C TYR A 325 23.13 2.54 -14.30
N LEU A 326 21.90 2.92 -13.88
CA LEU A 326 20.70 2.25 -14.36
C LEU A 326 20.12 2.90 -15.60
N ALA A 327 19.91 4.21 -15.58
CA ALA A 327 19.31 4.99 -16.66
C ALA A 327 20.10 6.29 -16.96
N PRO A 328 21.41 6.22 -17.24
CA PRO A 328 22.25 7.43 -17.37
C PRO A 328 21.82 8.35 -18.52
N GLU A 329 21.22 7.82 -19.57
CA GLU A 329 20.75 8.62 -20.71
C GLU A 329 19.43 9.37 -20.41
N LYS A 330 18.61 8.82 -19.52
CA LYS A 330 17.34 9.40 -19.10
C LYS A 330 17.05 9.10 -17.63
N PRO A 331 17.76 9.75 -16.70
CA PRO A 331 17.57 9.51 -15.28
C PRO A 331 16.13 9.79 -14.83
N HIS A 332 15.62 8.94 -13.95
CA HIS A 332 14.33 9.17 -13.34
C HIS A 332 14.41 10.29 -12.28
N ARG A 333 13.37 11.08 -12.20
CA ARG A 333 13.34 12.23 -11.28
C ARG A 333 13.13 11.79 -9.84
N LEU A 334 13.98 12.24 -8.92
CA LEU A 334 13.71 12.26 -7.49
C LEU A 334 13.11 13.61 -7.09
N THR A 335 12.04 13.58 -6.31
CA THR A 335 11.45 14.75 -5.67
C THR A 335 11.40 14.54 -4.18
N ILE A 336 12.12 15.36 -3.42
CA ILE A 336 12.06 15.38 -1.95
C ILE A 336 10.86 16.23 -1.55
N VAL A 337 10.01 15.68 -0.68
CA VAL A 337 8.78 16.32 -0.19
C VAL A 337 9.05 16.93 1.18
N PRO A 338 9.17 18.27 1.28
CA PRO A 338 9.51 18.93 2.55
C PRO A 338 8.36 18.83 3.56
N GLY A 339 8.71 18.82 4.86
CA GLY A 339 7.75 18.83 5.96
C GLY A 339 6.93 17.55 6.12
N CYS A 340 7.26 16.48 5.39
CA CYS A 340 6.59 15.20 5.49
C CYS A 340 7.53 14.13 6.08
N GLY A 341 7.04 13.39 7.05
CA GLY A 341 7.57 12.10 7.47
C GLY A 341 6.90 10.95 6.72
N HIS A 342 6.95 9.73 7.28
CA HIS A 342 6.36 8.55 6.64
C HIS A 342 4.83 8.54 6.69
N ASN A 343 4.19 9.42 5.93
CA ASN A 343 2.75 9.63 5.91
C ASN A 343 2.22 9.87 4.49
N VAL A 344 1.45 8.92 3.97
CA VAL A 344 0.90 8.98 2.60
C VAL A 344 0.01 10.21 2.36
N ALA A 345 -0.79 10.63 3.35
CA ALA A 345 -1.64 11.81 3.21
C ALA A 345 -0.83 13.09 3.08
N CYS A 346 0.27 13.23 3.83
CA CYS A 346 1.19 14.36 3.70
C CYS A 346 1.89 14.33 2.34
N VAL A 347 2.51 13.19 1.98
CA VAL A 347 3.32 13.07 0.76
C VAL A 347 2.48 13.27 -0.50
N PHE A 348 1.35 12.58 -0.64
CA PHE A 348 0.53 12.70 -1.86
C PHE A 348 -0.13 14.07 -2.02
N SER A 349 -0.49 14.73 -0.92
CA SER A 349 -1.10 16.07 -0.95
C SER A 349 -0.11 17.20 -1.22
N ALA A 350 1.19 16.94 -1.14
CA ALA A 350 2.20 17.96 -1.41
C ALA A 350 2.17 18.42 -2.89
N PRO A 351 2.33 19.72 -3.18
CA PRO A 351 2.29 20.24 -4.56
C PRO A 351 3.25 19.53 -5.52
N ALA A 352 4.46 19.24 -5.07
CA ALA A 352 5.47 18.55 -5.86
C ALA A 352 5.08 17.10 -6.20
N ALA A 353 4.41 16.40 -5.27
CA ALA A 353 3.92 15.04 -5.49
C ALA A 353 2.71 15.01 -6.43
N ARG A 354 1.82 16.01 -6.35
CA ARG A 354 0.65 16.10 -7.24
C ARG A 354 1.04 16.13 -8.71
N GLN A 355 2.13 16.81 -9.08
CA GLN A 355 2.62 16.83 -10.46
C GLN A 355 3.06 15.44 -10.95
N ALA A 356 3.60 14.60 -10.06
CA ALA A 356 3.95 13.22 -10.38
C ALA A 356 2.71 12.32 -10.49
N LEU A 357 1.75 12.48 -9.59
CA LEU A 357 0.52 11.68 -9.56
C LEU A 357 -0.43 12.04 -10.70
N PHE A 358 -0.55 13.33 -11.02
CA PHE A 358 -1.45 13.90 -12.03
C PHE A 358 -0.66 14.78 -13.01
N PRO A 359 0.17 14.17 -13.86
CA PRO A 359 0.92 14.94 -14.82
C PRO A 359 -0.04 15.62 -15.80
N ILE A 360 0.15 16.93 -15.97
CA ILE A 360 -0.56 17.69 -17.00
C ILE A 360 -0.18 17.03 -18.34
N ASN A 361 -1.16 16.49 -19.04
CA ASN A 361 -0.92 15.97 -20.37
C ASN A 361 -0.48 17.17 -21.22
N ALA A 362 0.80 17.23 -21.59
CA ALA A 362 1.22 18.02 -22.71
C ALA A 362 0.54 17.37 -23.94
N ASP A 363 -0.44 18.06 -24.49
CA ASP A 363 -1.11 17.69 -25.74
C ASP A 363 -0.10 17.58 -26.89
#